data_c38bbbfae50746411d1e14174e8f2f0d
#
_entry.id   c38bbbfae50746411d1e14174e8f2f0d
#
_cell.length_a   1.000
_cell.length_b   1.000
_cell.length_c   1.000
_cell.angle_alpha   90.00
_cell.angle_beta   90.00
_cell.angle_gamma   90.00
#
_symmetry.space_group_name_H-M   'P 1'
#
loop_
_entity.id
_entity.type
_entity.pdbx_description
1 polymer ?
#
loop_
_entity_poly.entity_id
_entity_poly.type
_entity_poly.pdbx_seq_one_letter_code
_entity_poly.pdbx_strand_id
1 'polypeptide(L)'
;CSKNHLASRQSFWAELNVVRLGHNNVVRIVAASTCTPATQDNLGTIIMEYVGNCTLYHVIYGTGYLRGKKNDGLKCDHGLLSTAQAVSYSCDIMAGLMFLHSQLIVHLDLKPANIFITEHNVCK
;
A
#
# COMPACT_ATOMS: atom_id res chain seq x y z
N CYS A 1 14.10 20.74 -16.72
CA CYS A 1 12.81 20.51 -16.02
C CYS A 1 11.89 19.46 -16.65
N SER A 2 12.13 18.94 -17.87
CA SER A 2 11.16 18.05 -18.53
C SER A 2 11.29 16.55 -18.21
N LYS A 3 12.41 16.08 -17.64
CA LYS A 3 12.65 14.65 -17.38
C LYS A 3 11.81 14.06 -16.23
N ASN A 4 11.50 14.86 -15.21
CA ASN A 4 10.73 14.39 -14.07
C ASN A 4 9.23 14.21 -14.39
N HIS A 5 8.71 14.94 -15.36
CA HIS A 5 7.31 14.86 -15.77
C HIS A 5 6.99 13.57 -16.56
N LEU A 6 7.94 13.09 -17.39
CA LEU A 6 7.76 11.85 -18.15
C LEU A 6 7.80 10.63 -17.24
N ALA A 7 8.74 10.59 -16.29
CA ALA A 7 8.86 9.49 -15.32
C ALA A 7 7.61 9.38 -14.43
N SER A 8 7.04 10.53 -14.00
CA SER A 8 5.82 10.57 -13.21
C SER A 8 4.60 10.06 -14.00
N ARG A 9 4.49 10.41 -15.29
CA ARG A 9 3.40 9.91 -16.15
C ARG A 9 3.53 8.41 -16.43
N GLN A 10 4.74 7.91 -16.67
CA GLN A 10 4.97 6.47 -16.90
C GLN A 10 4.66 5.64 -15.65
N SER A 11 5.00 6.14 -14.45
CA SER A 11 4.63 5.51 -13.18
C SER A 11 3.11 5.44 -13.02
N PHE A 12 2.40 6.53 -13.29
CA PHE A 12 0.95 6.59 -13.23
C PHE A 12 0.25 5.58 -14.17
N TRP A 13 0.73 5.46 -15.41
CA TRP A 13 0.18 4.50 -16.36
C TRP A 13 0.52 3.05 -16.00
N ALA A 14 1.69 2.80 -15.41
CA ALA A 14 2.04 1.48 -14.89
C ALA A 14 1.09 1.07 -13.74
N GLU A 15 0.77 1.99 -12.85
CA GLU A 15 -0.21 1.77 -11.77
C GLU A 15 -1.63 1.53 -12.30
N LEU A 16 -2.03 2.19 -13.40
CA LEU A 16 -3.32 1.97 -14.04
C LEU A 16 -3.50 0.56 -14.61
N ASN A 17 -2.44 -0.09 -15.07
CA ASN A 17 -2.51 -1.47 -15.53
C ASN A 17 -2.86 -2.44 -14.39
N VAL A 18 -2.65 -2.04 -13.13
CA VAL A 18 -3.01 -2.81 -11.93
C VAL A 18 -4.51 -2.69 -11.59
N VAL A 19 -5.24 -1.70 -12.13
CA VAL A 19 -6.68 -1.44 -11.82
C VAL A 19 -7.56 -2.67 -12.05
N ARG A 20 -7.20 -3.53 -12.97
CA ARG A 20 -7.97 -4.74 -13.31
C ARG A 20 -7.56 -5.98 -12.52
N LEU A 21 -6.52 -5.86 -11.69
CA LEU A 21 -5.92 -6.98 -11.00
C LEU A 21 -6.47 -7.05 -9.57
N GLY A 22 -7.11 -8.15 -9.23
CA GLY A 22 -7.59 -8.43 -7.88
C GLY A 22 -6.77 -9.56 -7.24
N HIS A 23 -6.16 -9.28 -6.09
CA HIS A 23 -5.48 -10.29 -5.28
C HIS A 23 -5.65 -9.96 -3.79
N ASN A 24 -5.77 -10.98 -2.95
CA ASN A 24 -6.04 -10.78 -1.51
C ASN A 24 -4.91 -10.02 -0.79
N ASN A 25 -3.69 -10.15 -1.27
CA ASN A 25 -2.51 -9.53 -0.67
C ASN A 25 -1.97 -8.33 -1.48
N VAL A 26 -2.80 -7.73 -2.33
CA VAL A 26 -2.48 -6.50 -3.05
C VAL A 26 -3.63 -5.52 -2.88
N VAL A 27 -3.34 -4.29 -2.50
CA VAL A 27 -4.36 -3.23 -2.35
C VAL A 27 -5.02 -2.98 -3.71
N ARG A 28 -6.34 -3.09 -3.75
CA ARG A 28 -7.11 -2.94 -4.97
C ARG A 28 -7.26 -1.47 -5.36
N ILE A 29 -6.95 -1.15 -6.60
CA ILE A 29 -7.27 0.14 -7.20
C ILE A 29 -8.75 0.11 -7.65
N VAL A 30 -9.53 1.07 -7.16
CA VAL A 30 -10.97 1.18 -7.42
C VAL A 30 -11.22 2.03 -8.67
N ALA A 31 -10.49 3.13 -8.79
CA ALA A 31 -10.61 4.05 -9.92
C ALA A 31 -9.33 4.88 -10.09
N ALA A 32 -9.18 5.44 -11.27
CA ALA A 32 -8.13 6.42 -11.55
C ALA A 32 -8.68 7.51 -12.47
N SER A 33 -8.24 8.74 -12.28
CA SER A 33 -8.61 9.89 -13.10
C SER A 33 -7.38 10.63 -13.58
N THR A 34 -7.36 10.96 -14.85
CA THR A 34 -6.33 11.82 -15.45
C THR A 34 -6.74 13.28 -15.50
N CYS A 35 -7.99 13.59 -15.12
CA CYS A 35 -8.49 14.95 -15.07
C CYS A 35 -8.12 15.60 -13.74
N THR A 36 -7.20 16.56 -13.77
CA THR A 36 -7.01 17.49 -12.67
C THR A 36 -7.74 18.78 -12.98
N PRO A 37 -8.47 19.39 -12.02
CA PRO A 37 -8.98 20.74 -12.22
C PRO A 37 -7.78 21.70 -12.33
N ALA A 38 -7.61 22.28 -13.51
CA ALA A 38 -6.90 23.53 -13.85
C ALA A 38 -5.61 23.97 -13.11
N THR A 39 -4.92 23.13 -12.38
CA THR A 39 -3.59 23.42 -11.84
C THR A 39 -2.53 22.75 -12.71
N GLN A 40 -1.44 23.45 -12.98
CA GLN A 40 -0.41 23.11 -13.97
C GLN A 40 0.34 21.77 -13.75
N ASP A 41 0.06 21.06 -12.68
CA ASP A 41 0.62 19.74 -12.40
C ASP A 41 -0.41 18.66 -12.78
N ASN A 42 -0.32 18.16 -13.99
CA ASN A 42 -1.13 17.07 -14.56
C ASN A 42 -0.85 15.71 -13.88
N LEU A 43 -0.91 15.64 -12.56
CA LEU A 43 -0.84 14.41 -11.81
C LEU A 43 -2.24 13.81 -11.74
N GLY A 44 -2.38 12.56 -12.18
CA GLY A 44 -3.63 11.83 -12.07
C GLY A 44 -3.96 11.52 -10.60
N THR A 45 -5.21 11.19 -10.33
CA THR A 45 -5.68 10.73 -9.01
C THR A 45 -5.96 9.23 -9.08
N ILE A 46 -5.45 8.47 -8.13
CA ILE A 46 -5.73 7.05 -7.96
C ILE A 46 -6.56 6.87 -6.70
N ILE A 47 -7.67 6.16 -6.82
CA ILE A 47 -8.56 5.80 -5.72
C ILE A 47 -8.36 4.32 -5.44
N MET A 48 -7.98 3.98 -4.21
CA MET A 48 -7.74 2.62 -3.76
C MET A 48 -8.76 2.21 -2.69
N GLU A 49 -8.93 0.91 -2.49
CA GLU A 49 -9.68 0.40 -1.35
C GLU A 49 -9.03 0.86 -0.04
N TYR A 50 -9.85 1.12 0.96
CA TYR A 50 -9.37 1.41 2.30
C TYR A 50 -9.18 0.10 3.07
N VAL A 51 -7.95 -0.19 3.47
CA VAL A 51 -7.59 -1.42 4.19
C VAL A 51 -7.30 -1.20 5.68
N GLY A 52 -7.47 0.00 6.17
CA GLY A 52 -7.19 0.38 7.55
C GLY A 52 -5.96 1.27 7.69
N ASN A 53 -5.65 1.67 8.92
CA ASN A 53 -4.53 2.58 9.24
C ASN A 53 -3.31 1.85 9.84
N CYS A 54 -3.40 0.54 10.07
CA CYS A 54 -2.30 -0.24 10.63
C CYS A 54 -1.39 -0.72 9.51
N THR A 55 -0.10 -0.42 9.60
CA THR A 55 0.92 -0.94 8.71
C THR A 55 1.86 -1.89 9.46
N LEU A 56 2.60 -2.69 8.73
CA LEU A 56 3.64 -3.54 9.31
C LEU A 56 4.70 -2.72 10.06
N TYR A 57 4.94 -1.47 9.63
CA TYR A 57 5.78 -0.53 10.36
C TYR A 57 5.28 -0.29 11.79
N HIS A 58 3.98 -0.08 11.97
CA HIS A 58 3.37 0.14 13.29
C HIS A 58 3.47 -1.12 14.16
N VAL A 59 3.37 -2.30 13.58
CA VAL A 59 3.50 -3.57 14.31
C VAL A 59 4.94 -3.79 14.79
N ILE A 60 5.93 -3.48 13.96
CA ILE A 60 7.35 -3.69 14.27
C ILE A 60 7.88 -2.64 15.25
N TYR A 61 7.58 -1.36 15.01
CA TYR A 61 8.20 -0.23 15.72
C TYR A 61 7.27 0.46 16.72
N GLY A 62 5.99 0.07 16.75
CA GLY A 62 4.97 0.67 17.61
C GLY A 62 4.44 2.02 17.10
N THR A 63 3.36 2.49 17.72
CA THR A 63 2.71 3.76 17.36
C THR A 63 3.29 4.95 18.15
N GLY A 64 4.44 4.83 18.74
CA GLY A 64 5.06 5.86 19.60
C GLY A 64 5.16 7.26 18.96
N TYR A 65 5.05 7.36 17.65
CA TYR A 65 5.06 8.64 16.92
C TYR A 65 3.68 9.30 16.77
N LEU A 66 2.57 8.61 17.08
CA LEU A 66 1.21 9.15 16.95
C LEU A 66 0.67 9.73 18.28
N ARG A 67 1.52 10.14 19.20
CA ARG A 67 1.15 10.67 20.53
C ARG A 67 0.35 11.99 20.51
N GLY A 68 -0.14 12.43 19.35
CA GLY A 68 -0.85 13.71 19.20
C GLY A 68 -2.36 13.65 18.92
N LYS A 69 -2.96 12.50 18.61
CA LYS A 69 -4.41 12.39 18.38
C LYS A 69 -5.01 11.25 19.18
N LYS A 70 -5.57 11.60 20.34
CA LYS A 70 -6.58 10.80 21.04
C LYS A 70 -7.80 10.66 20.12
N ASN A 71 -8.37 9.47 20.08
CA ASN A 71 -9.64 9.08 19.47
C ASN A 71 -9.55 8.59 18.02
N ASP A 72 -9.13 7.35 17.88
CA ASP A 72 -9.79 6.40 16.99
C ASP A 72 -9.39 5.00 17.47
N GLY A 73 -10.36 4.13 17.66
CA GLY A 73 -10.25 2.84 18.33
C GLY A 73 -9.39 1.79 17.63
N LEU A 74 -8.19 2.18 17.21
CA LEU A 74 -7.24 1.32 16.56
C LEU A 74 -6.48 0.52 17.62
N LYS A 75 -6.94 -0.68 17.89
CA LYS A 75 -6.16 -1.69 18.59
C LYS A 75 -5.15 -2.31 17.62
N CYS A 76 -4.07 -1.59 17.30
CA CYS A 76 -2.84 -2.27 16.94
C CYS A 76 -2.30 -2.85 18.24
N ASP A 77 -2.39 -4.15 18.41
CA ASP A 77 -1.80 -4.86 19.54
C ASP A 77 -0.29 -4.62 19.51
N HIS A 78 0.21 -3.81 20.44
CA HIS A 78 1.63 -3.48 20.59
C HIS A 78 2.37 -4.62 21.31
N GLY A 79 2.12 -5.85 20.87
CA GLY A 79 2.87 -7.02 21.28
C GLY A 79 4.04 -7.26 20.35
N LEU A 80 5.12 -7.79 20.87
CA LEU A 80 6.21 -8.31 20.03
C LEU A 80 5.61 -9.24 18.98
N LEU A 81 5.91 -8.98 17.71
CA LEU A 81 5.48 -9.80 16.59
C LEU A 81 5.86 -11.27 16.87
N SER A 82 4.88 -12.15 17.05
CA SER A 82 5.18 -13.57 17.29
C SER A 82 5.78 -14.20 16.03
N THR A 83 6.58 -15.26 16.21
CA THR A 83 7.15 -15.99 15.07
C THR A 83 6.06 -16.46 14.11
N ALA A 84 4.92 -16.93 14.62
CA ALA A 84 3.79 -17.36 13.79
C ALA A 84 3.22 -16.21 12.95
N GLN A 85 3.03 -15.03 13.54
CA GLN A 85 2.59 -13.84 12.81
C GLN A 85 3.62 -13.40 11.78
N ALA A 86 4.92 -13.42 12.12
CA ALA A 86 5.97 -13.05 11.18
C ALA A 86 5.98 -13.97 9.95
N VAL A 87 5.82 -15.28 10.16
CA VAL A 87 5.72 -16.26 9.07
C VAL A 87 4.46 -16.01 8.23
N SER A 88 3.30 -15.81 8.88
CA SER A 88 2.04 -15.54 8.18
C SER A 88 2.14 -14.30 7.29
N TYR A 89 2.64 -13.20 7.84
CA TYR A 89 2.81 -11.95 7.09
C TYR A 89 3.83 -12.09 5.96
N SER A 90 4.89 -12.86 6.18
CA SER A 90 5.87 -13.15 5.11
C SER A 90 5.23 -13.92 3.96
N CYS A 91 4.38 -14.90 4.25
CA CYS A 91 3.64 -15.65 3.23
C CYS A 91 2.70 -14.74 2.43
N ASP A 92 1.96 -13.85 3.11
CA ASP A 92 1.06 -12.89 2.48
C ASP A 92 1.82 -11.94 1.55
N ILE A 93 2.93 -11.38 2.02
CA ILE A 93 3.80 -10.49 1.23
C ILE A 93 4.33 -11.21 0.00
N MET A 94 4.83 -12.43 0.18
CA MET A 94 5.31 -13.24 -0.95
C MET A 94 4.22 -13.52 -1.96
N ALA A 95 3.00 -13.89 -1.52
CA ALA A 95 1.88 -14.14 -2.39
C ALA A 95 1.50 -12.90 -3.22
N GLY A 96 1.47 -11.73 -2.59
CA GLY A 96 1.25 -10.45 -3.28
C GLY A 96 2.34 -10.15 -4.31
N LEU A 97 3.62 -10.32 -3.94
CA LEU A 97 4.74 -10.10 -4.86
C LEU A 97 4.75 -11.08 -6.02
N MET A 98 4.51 -12.37 -5.77
CA MET A 98 4.40 -13.38 -6.83
C MET A 98 3.30 -13.03 -7.82
N PHE A 99 2.15 -12.58 -7.32
CA PHE A 99 1.07 -12.12 -8.18
C PHE A 99 1.49 -10.92 -9.04
N LEU A 100 2.08 -9.87 -8.45
CA LEU A 100 2.56 -8.70 -9.21
C LEU A 100 3.59 -9.09 -10.26
N HIS A 101 4.56 -9.94 -9.90
CA HIS A 101 5.58 -10.42 -10.84
C HIS A 101 4.99 -11.26 -11.97
N SER A 102 3.96 -12.07 -11.72
CA SER A 102 3.25 -12.81 -12.77
C SER A 102 2.56 -11.88 -13.78
N GLN A 103 2.26 -10.65 -13.36
CA GLN A 103 1.70 -9.58 -14.21
C GLN A 103 2.79 -8.66 -14.77
N LEU A 104 4.07 -9.04 -14.65
CA LEU A 104 5.24 -8.26 -15.09
C LEU A 104 5.36 -6.88 -14.38
N ILE A 105 4.85 -6.79 -13.15
CA ILE A 105 4.92 -5.58 -12.33
C ILE A 105 5.94 -5.77 -11.22
N VAL A 106 6.86 -4.82 -11.06
CA VAL A 106 7.83 -4.76 -9.97
C VAL A 106 7.45 -3.64 -9.01
N HIS A 107 7.38 -3.94 -7.71
CA HIS A 107 6.86 -3.00 -6.69
C HIS A 107 7.78 -1.77 -6.46
N LEU A 108 9.09 -1.89 -6.59
CA LEU A 108 10.15 -0.87 -6.46
C LEU A 108 10.24 -0.10 -5.13
N ASP A 109 9.21 -0.07 -4.26
CA ASP A 109 9.22 0.63 -2.96
C ASP A 109 8.65 -0.26 -1.85
N LEU A 110 9.08 -1.52 -1.79
CA LEU A 110 8.66 -2.46 -0.76
C LEU A 110 9.33 -2.09 0.58
N LYS A 111 8.50 -1.74 1.55
CA LYS A 111 8.93 -1.38 2.91
C LYS A 111 7.78 -1.60 3.90
N PRO A 112 8.05 -1.74 5.22
CA PRO A 112 7.00 -1.99 6.21
C PRO A 112 5.90 -0.92 6.25
N ALA A 113 6.19 0.33 5.89
CA ALA A 113 5.22 1.41 5.83
C ALA A 113 4.22 1.28 4.67
N ASN A 114 4.55 0.51 3.63
CA ASN A 114 3.71 0.27 2.46
C ASN A 114 2.99 -1.10 2.52
N ILE A 115 3.07 -1.80 3.65
CA ILE A 115 2.36 -3.05 3.89
C ILE A 115 1.30 -2.79 4.93
N PHE A 116 0.04 -2.83 4.53
CA PHE A 116 -1.11 -2.65 5.42
C PHE A 116 -1.52 -3.98 6.05
N ILE A 117 -1.98 -3.91 7.29
CA ILE A 117 -2.52 -5.06 8.02
C ILE A 117 -4.02 -4.83 8.20
N THR A 118 -4.82 -5.73 7.61
CA THR A 118 -6.27 -5.66 7.73
C THR A 118 -6.74 -6.07 9.12
N GLU A 119 -8.01 -5.80 9.44
CA GLU A 119 -8.66 -6.24 10.70
C GLU A 119 -8.67 -7.78 10.86
N HIS A 120 -8.49 -8.53 9.77
CA HIS A 120 -8.40 -9.99 9.76
C HIS A 120 -6.95 -10.50 9.85
N ASN A 121 -5.97 -9.65 10.19
CA ASN A 121 -4.54 -9.98 10.24
C ASN A 121 -3.96 -10.48 8.91
N VAL A 122 -4.44 -9.96 7.80
CA VAL A 122 -3.93 -10.25 6.45
C VAL A 122 -3.12 -9.07 5.96
N CYS A 123 -1.94 -9.31 5.37
CA CYS A 123 -1.12 -8.27 4.74
C CYS A 123 -1.60 -7.96 3.32
N LYS A 124 -1.63 -6.65 3.02
CA LYS A 124 -1.85 -6.12 1.67
C LYS A 124 -0.79 -5.09 1.32
#